data_6934374fa70941741f05e541864c0edc
#
_entry.id   6934374fa70941741f05e541864c0edc
#
_cell.length_a   1.000
_cell.length_b   1.000
_cell.length_c   1.000
_cell.angle_alpha   90.00
_cell.angle_beta   90.00
_cell.angle_gamma   90.00
#
_symmetry.space_group_name_H-M   'P 1'
#
loop_
_entity.id
_entity.type
_entity.pdbx_description
1 polymer ?
#
loop_
_entity_poly.entity_id
_entity_poly.type
_entity_poly.pdbx_seq_one_letter_code
_entity_poly.pdbx_strand_id
1 'polypeptide(L)' 'MKDGSIKLNLINGKVSMECGQAELEAVAVMCGAMQALLAYECYRRFDDVDDVRNYMLDLHLSAMDDFMASVKRGGIDDQK' A
#
# COMPACT_ATOMS: atom_id res chain seq x y z
N MET A 1 -3.07 6.56 -20.07
CA MET A 1 -2.55 5.58 -19.09
C MET A 1 -2.90 4.18 -19.56
N LYS A 2 -1.94 3.30 -19.59
CA LYS A 2 -2.19 1.92 -19.99
C LYS A 2 -2.86 1.14 -18.86
N ASP A 3 -3.62 0.13 -19.26
CA ASP A 3 -4.18 -0.80 -18.29
C ASP A 3 -3.07 -1.57 -17.60
N GLY A 4 -3.30 -1.92 -16.36
CA GLY A 4 -2.36 -2.69 -15.58
C GLY A 4 -3.07 -3.48 -14.50
N SER A 5 -2.35 -4.33 -13.82
CA SER A 5 -2.93 -5.13 -12.74
C SER A 5 -1.94 -5.37 -11.62
N ILE A 6 -2.46 -5.41 -10.42
CA ILE A 6 -1.71 -5.82 -9.24
C ILE A 6 -2.56 -6.87 -8.53
N LYS A 7 -1.94 -7.99 -8.20
CA LYS A 7 -2.61 -9.04 -7.45
C LYS A 7 -1.92 -9.19 -6.10
N LEU A 8 -2.69 -9.08 -5.04
CA LEU A 8 -2.20 -9.22 -3.67
C LEU A 8 -2.89 -10.39 -3.01
N ASN A 9 -2.12 -11.21 -2.33
CA ASN A 9 -2.66 -12.31 -1.53
C ASN A 9 -2.07 -12.25 -0.13
N LEU A 10 -2.91 -12.53 0.84
CA LEU A 10 -2.48 -12.66 2.23
C LEU A 10 -2.73 -14.10 2.65
N ILE A 11 -1.64 -14.82 2.91
CA ILE A 11 -1.71 -16.23 3.29
C ILE A 11 -0.80 -16.44 4.48
N ASN A 12 -1.37 -16.94 5.58
CA ASN A 12 -0.63 -17.18 6.83
C ASN A 12 0.13 -15.94 7.32
N GLY A 13 -0.50 -14.78 7.16
CA GLY A 13 0.09 -13.52 7.61
C GLY A 13 1.15 -12.96 6.68
N LYS A 14 1.39 -13.61 5.54
CA LYS A 14 2.38 -13.13 4.58
C LYS A 14 1.70 -12.61 3.33
N VAL A 15 2.18 -11.48 2.85
CA VAL A 15 1.67 -10.87 1.62
C VAL A 15 2.54 -11.32 0.45
N SER A 16 1.89 -11.81 -0.59
CA SER A 16 2.53 -12.02 -1.88
C SER A 16 1.92 -11.06 -2.88
N MET A 17 2.74 -10.55 -3.78
CA MET A 17 2.30 -9.55 -4.75
C MET A 17 2.79 -9.92 -6.12
N GLU A 18 1.89 -9.89 -7.08
CA GLU A 18 2.21 -10.00 -8.50
C GLU A 18 1.86 -8.70 -9.18
N CYS A 19 2.85 -8.05 -9.75
CA CYS A 19 2.65 -6.86 -10.54
C CYS A 19 2.75 -7.23 -12.01
N GLY A 20 1.68 -6.99 -12.75
CA GLY A 20 1.76 -7.03 -14.20
C GLY A 20 2.54 -5.83 -14.70
N GLN A 21 2.65 -5.70 -16.02
CA GLN A 21 3.29 -4.54 -16.60
C GLN A 21 2.40 -3.32 -16.36
N ALA A 22 2.67 -2.61 -15.29
CA ALA A 22 1.90 -1.44 -14.91
C ALA A 22 2.80 -0.22 -14.84
N GLU A 23 2.33 0.86 -15.43
CA GLU A 23 3.00 2.16 -15.30
C GLU A 23 2.81 2.69 -13.88
N LEU A 24 3.70 3.57 -13.47
CA LEU A 24 3.62 4.20 -12.16
C LEU A 24 2.25 4.82 -11.91
N GLU A 25 1.69 5.49 -12.91
CA GLU A 25 0.38 6.12 -12.77
C GLU A 25 -0.72 5.09 -12.51
N ALA A 26 -0.67 3.95 -13.19
CA ALA A 26 -1.64 2.89 -12.98
C ALA A 26 -1.52 2.31 -11.57
N VAL A 27 -0.30 2.12 -11.10
CA VAL A 27 -0.05 1.66 -9.74
C VAL A 27 -0.62 2.65 -8.73
N ALA A 28 -0.38 3.94 -8.94
CA ALA A 28 -0.88 4.98 -8.05
C ALA A 28 -2.42 5.00 -7.99
N VAL A 29 -3.07 4.85 -9.14
CA VAL A 29 -4.54 4.81 -9.18
C VAL A 29 -5.07 3.60 -8.41
N MET A 30 -4.47 2.43 -8.62
CA MET A 30 -4.89 1.22 -7.92
C MET A 30 -4.64 1.33 -6.41
N CYS A 31 -3.52 1.89 -6.00
CA CYS A 31 -3.23 2.11 -4.59
C CYS A 31 -4.22 3.09 -3.97
N GLY A 32 -4.56 4.15 -4.69
CA GLY A 32 -5.57 5.10 -4.22
C GLY A 32 -6.93 4.44 -4.01
N ALA A 33 -7.34 3.58 -4.93
CA ALA A 33 -8.59 2.84 -4.80
C ALA A 33 -8.58 1.91 -3.59
N MET A 34 -7.46 1.23 -3.35
CA MET A 34 -7.33 0.36 -2.19
C MET A 34 -7.36 1.14 -0.88
N GLN A 35 -6.73 2.30 -0.86
CA GLN A 35 -6.77 3.16 0.31
C GLN A 35 -8.19 3.64 0.60
N ALA A 36 -8.93 4.01 -0.44
CA ALA A 36 -10.33 4.42 -0.29
C ALA A 36 -11.18 3.29 0.28
N LEU A 37 -10.97 2.06 -0.20
CA LEU A 37 -11.67 0.90 0.32
C LEU A 37 -11.34 0.68 1.80
N LEU A 38 -10.07 0.77 2.15
CA LEU A 38 -9.65 0.60 3.53
C LEU A 38 -10.25 1.67 4.43
N ALA A 39 -10.25 2.93 3.98
CA ALA A 39 -10.84 4.02 4.74
C ALA A 39 -12.33 3.79 4.98
N TYR A 40 -13.04 3.30 3.96
CA TYR A 40 -14.45 2.99 4.08
C TYR A 40 -14.72 1.91 5.14
N GLU A 41 -13.91 0.84 5.09
CA GLU A 41 -14.05 -0.25 6.06
C GLU A 41 -13.70 0.20 7.48
N CYS A 42 -12.70 1.06 7.62
CA CYS A 42 -12.35 1.63 8.92
C CYS A 42 -13.48 2.51 9.46
N TYR A 43 -14.10 3.30 8.60
CA TYR A 43 -15.19 4.17 9.01
C TYR A 43 -16.37 3.36 9.54
N ARG A 44 -16.64 2.23 8.93
CA ARG A 44 -17.72 1.35 9.40
C ARG A 44 -17.49 0.83 10.81
N ARG A 45 -16.23 0.77 11.25
CA ARG A 45 -15.87 0.28 12.58
C ARG A 45 -15.71 1.41 13.59
N PHE A 46 -15.05 2.48 13.18
CA PHE A 46 -14.72 3.58 14.09
C PHE A 46 -15.83 4.62 14.20
N ASP A 47 -16.62 4.75 13.17
CA ASP A 47 -17.72 5.71 13.08
C ASP A 47 -17.26 7.16 13.38
N ASP A 48 -16.01 7.47 13.03
CA ASP A 48 -15.41 8.77 13.28
C ASP A 48 -14.38 9.03 12.18
N VAL A 49 -14.56 10.12 11.45
CA VAL A 49 -13.69 10.45 10.31
C VAL A 49 -12.27 10.71 10.78
N ASP A 50 -12.09 11.38 11.90
CA ASP A 50 -10.74 11.69 12.40
C ASP A 50 -9.98 10.42 12.80
N ASP A 51 -10.66 9.45 13.38
CA ASP A 51 -10.04 8.17 13.72
C ASP A 51 -9.61 7.41 12.47
N VAL A 52 -10.44 7.43 11.42
CA VAL A 52 -10.09 6.82 10.13
C VAL A 52 -8.85 7.49 9.57
N ARG A 53 -8.84 8.81 9.57
CA ARG A 53 -7.72 9.59 9.04
C ARG A 53 -6.42 9.27 9.77
N ASN A 54 -6.47 9.23 11.10
CA ASN A 54 -5.29 8.93 11.91
C ASN A 54 -4.78 7.51 11.67
N TYR A 55 -5.68 6.56 11.55
CA TYR A 55 -5.32 5.18 11.26
C TYR A 55 -4.62 5.07 9.92
N MET A 56 -5.18 5.72 8.89
CA MET A 56 -4.59 5.71 7.55
C MET A 56 -3.22 6.38 7.51
N LEU A 57 -3.06 7.49 8.24
CA LEU A 57 -1.77 8.16 8.35
C LEU A 57 -0.74 7.26 9.01
N ASP A 58 -1.09 6.58 10.08
CA ASP A 58 -0.17 5.70 10.78
C ASP A 58 0.27 4.55 9.87
N LEU A 59 -0.64 3.99 9.09
CA LEU A 59 -0.28 2.95 8.12
C LEU A 59 0.68 3.49 7.07
N HIS A 60 0.42 4.68 6.55
CA HIS A 60 1.29 5.28 5.56
C HIS A 60 2.69 5.53 6.11
N LEU A 61 2.79 6.09 7.30
CA LEU A 61 4.08 6.37 7.93
C LEU A 61 4.84 5.08 8.21
N SER A 62 4.16 4.05 8.64
CA SER A 62 4.76 2.75 8.88
C SER A 62 5.33 2.16 7.60
N ALA A 63 4.60 2.26 6.50
CA ALA A 63 5.07 1.80 5.20
C ALA A 63 6.30 2.58 4.74
N MET A 64 6.33 3.89 4.98
CA MET A 64 7.48 4.71 4.65
C MET A 64 8.70 4.33 5.48
N ASP A 65 8.50 4.05 6.78
CA ASP A 65 9.60 3.60 7.65
C ASP A 65 10.18 2.29 7.16
N ASP A 66 9.33 1.34 6.76
CA ASP A 66 9.78 0.06 6.22
C ASP A 66 10.58 0.26 4.94
N PHE A 67 10.13 1.14 4.06
CA PHE A 67 10.84 1.47 2.84
C PHE A 67 12.22 2.06 3.14
N MET A 68 12.27 3.04 4.04
CA MET A 68 13.52 3.69 4.41
C MET A 68 14.50 2.69 5.02
N ALA A 69 14.02 1.78 5.84
CA ALA A 69 14.86 0.72 6.42
C ALA A 69 15.42 -0.20 5.35
N SER A 70 14.62 -0.53 4.33
CA SER A 70 15.07 -1.36 3.21
C SER A 70 16.17 -0.67 2.41
N VAL A 71 16.02 0.64 2.16
CA VAL A 71 17.04 1.42 1.44
C VAL A 71 18.33 1.46 2.24
N LYS A 72 18.24 1.68 3.54
CA LYS A 72 19.44 1.74 4.41
C LYS A 72 20.19 0.42 4.45
N ARG A 73 19.49 -0.70 4.34
CA ARG A 73 20.13 -2.01 4.26
C ARG A 73 20.71 -2.31 2.90
N GLY A 74 20.52 -1.43 1.93
CA GLY A 74 20.99 -1.63 0.58
C GLY A 74 20.20 -2.66 -0.21
N GLY A 75 19.02 -3.06 0.29
CA GLY A 75 18.24 -4.11 -0.33
C GLY A 75 17.77 -3.77 -1.74
N ILE A 76 17.43 -2.53 -2.00
CA ILE A 76 16.99 -2.08 -3.31
C ILE A 76 18.18 -1.78 -4.20
N ASP A 77 19.20 -1.13 -3.66
CA ASP A 77 20.37 -0.73 -4.41
C ASP A 77 21.22 -1.92 -4.84
N ASP A 78 21.17 -2.99 -4.09
CA ASP A 78 21.93 -4.21 -4.39
C ASP A 78 21.45 -4.88 -5.67
N GLN A 79 20.36 -4.41 -6.24
CA GLN A 79 19.82 -4.93 -7.48
C GLN A 79 20.60 -4.51 -8.72
N LYS A 80 21.52 -3.65 -8.57
CA LYS A 80 22.32 -3.11 -9.69
C LYS A 80 23.23 -4.14 -10.32
#